data_79f882e158442c75534e750d1cb0b616
#
_entry.id   79f882e158442c75534e750d1cb0b616
#
_cell.length_a   1.000
_cell.length_b   1.000
_cell.length_c   1.000
_cell.angle_alpha   90.00
_cell.angle_beta   90.00
_cell.angle_gamma   90.00
#
_symmetry.space_group_name_H-M   'P 1'
#
loop_
_entity.id
_entity.type
_entity.pdbx_description
1 polymer ?
#
loop_
_entity_poly.entity_id
_entity_poly.type
_entity_poly.pdbx_seq_one_letter_code
_entity_poly.pdbx_strand_id
1 'polypeptide(L)'
;HNFYYEAPTVVILSADSTYKWGSLDAGIAVENMALAAEGLGLGSLIIGCILDAMQGEKKAYFAAALDFPTDYEYKIAIAFGHKAVTKEPHTYDADVQVTYL
;
A
#
# COMPACT_ATOMS: atom_id res chain seq x y z
N HIS A 1 12.62 4.20 -14.80
CA HIS A 1 12.50 3.88 -13.37
C HIS A 1 11.21 3.12 -13.07
N ASN A 2 11.30 2.01 -12.37
CA ASN A 2 10.17 1.18 -12.00
C ASN A 2 9.77 1.45 -10.56
N PHE A 3 8.61 2.10 -10.35
CA PHE A 3 8.10 2.42 -9.02
C PHE A 3 7.80 1.19 -8.18
N TYR A 4 7.61 0.03 -8.80
CA TYR A 4 7.22 -1.20 -8.12
C TYR A 4 8.40 -2.14 -7.89
N TYR A 5 9.62 -1.63 -8.09
CA TYR A 5 10.84 -2.36 -7.77
C TYR A 5 10.94 -3.71 -8.49
N GLU A 6 10.38 -3.77 -9.70
CA GLU A 6 10.39 -4.96 -10.57
C GLU A 6 9.76 -6.20 -9.91
N ALA A 7 8.89 -6.00 -8.93
CA ALA A 7 8.19 -7.10 -8.30
C ALA A 7 7.27 -7.80 -9.30
N PRO A 8 7.18 -9.15 -9.26
CA PRO A 8 6.32 -9.88 -10.19
C PRO A 8 4.82 -9.67 -9.96
N THR A 9 4.43 -9.27 -8.76
CA THR A 9 3.02 -9.04 -8.42
C THR A 9 2.88 -7.73 -7.66
N VAL A 10 1.96 -6.89 -8.10
CA VAL A 10 1.62 -5.64 -7.43
C VAL A 10 0.13 -5.57 -7.27
N VAL A 11 -0.33 -5.27 -6.06
CA VAL A 11 -1.74 -5.01 -5.77
C VAL A 11 -1.91 -3.53 -5.49
N ILE A 12 -2.82 -2.90 -6.22
CA ILE A 12 -3.12 -1.48 -6.07
C ILE A 12 -4.49 -1.36 -5.41
N LEU A 13 -4.55 -0.63 -4.31
CA LEU A 13 -5.78 -0.40 -3.58
C LEU A 13 -6.33 0.97 -3.90
N SER A 14 -7.58 1.01 -4.31
CA SER A 14 -8.33 2.24 -4.53
C SER A 14 -9.52 2.27 -3.59
N ALA A 15 -10.05 3.46 -3.33
CA ALA A 15 -11.24 3.62 -2.53
C ALA A 15 -12.04 4.83 -3.01
N ASP A 16 -13.32 4.82 -2.72
CA ASP A 16 -14.22 5.93 -3.03
C ASP A 16 -13.69 7.21 -2.39
N SER A 17 -13.43 8.22 -3.21
CA SER A 17 -12.86 9.49 -2.76
C SER A 17 -13.81 10.28 -1.85
N THR A 18 -15.11 9.97 -1.88
CA THR A 18 -16.11 10.64 -1.06
C THR A 18 -16.34 9.96 0.29
N TYR A 19 -15.82 8.74 0.46
CA TYR A 19 -16.00 7.98 1.70
C TYR A 19 -14.89 8.33 2.69
N LYS A 20 -15.27 8.90 3.83
CA LYS A 20 -14.29 9.44 4.77
C LYS A 20 -13.33 8.39 5.37
N TRP A 21 -13.73 7.13 5.38
CA TRP A 21 -12.89 6.04 5.92
C TRP A 21 -12.07 5.32 4.87
N GLY A 22 -12.12 5.76 3.61
CA GLY A 22 -11.47 5.07 2.50
C GLY A 22 -9.98 4.87 2.70
N SER A 23 -9.26 5.88 3.16
CA SER A 23 -7.81 5.78 3.40
C SER A 23 -7.49 4.84 4.56
N LEU A 24 -8.31 4.87 5.62
CA LEU A 24 -8.13 3.97 6.75
C LEU A 24 -8.39 2.53 6.36
N ASP A 25 -9.45 2.29 5.59
CA ASP A 25 -9.77 0.94 5.10
C ASP A 25 -8.65 0.38 4.23
N ALA A 26 -8.09 1.21 3.35
CA ALA A 26 -6.97 0.80 2.51
C ALA A 26 -5.74 0.44 3.34
N GLY A 27 -5.44 1.23 4.38
CA GLY A 27 -4.34 0.93 5.29
C GLY A 27 -4.54 -0.38 6.04
N ILE A 28 -5.76 -0.65 6.50
CA ILE A 28 -6.09 -1.91 7.17
C ILE A 28 -5.92 -3.08 6.18
N ALA A 29 -6.41 -2.94 4.96
CA ALA A 29 -6.32 -3.99 3.95
C ALA A 29 -4.87 -4.29 3.57
N VAL A 30 -4.05 -3.26 3.36
CA VAL A 30 -2.67 -3.45 2.95
C VAL A 30 -1.84 -4.13 4.05
N GLU A 31 -2.09 -3.82 5.32
CA GLU A 31 -1.39 -4.48 6.41
C GLU A 31 -1.78 -5.95 6.50
N ASN A 32 -3.06 -6.28 6.31
CA ASN A 32 -3.48 -7.67 6.26
C ASN A 32 -2.78 -8.43 5.15
N MET A 33 -2.59 -7.81 3.99
CA MET A 33 -1.86 -8.41 2.87
C MET A 33 -0.39 -8.63 3.22
N ALA A 34 0.25 -7.66 3.87
CA ALA A 34 1.64 -7.77 4.28
C ALA A 34 1.83 -8.92 5.30
N LEU A 35 0.93 -9.04 6.26
CA LEU A 35 0.97 -10.11 7.25
C LEU A 35 0.75 -11.48 6.60
N ALA A 36 -0.18 -11.57 5.67
CA ALA A 36 -0.43 -12.83 4.93
C ALA A 36 0.81 -13.23 4.12
N ALA A 37 1.46 -12.28 3.48
CA ALA A 37 2.69 -12.55 2.73
C ALA A 37 3.77 -13.10 3.64
N GLU A 38 3.96 -12.51 4.82
CA GLU A 38 4.94 -12.99 5.79
C GLU A 38 4.62 -14.42 6.22
N GLY A 39 3.35 -14.73 6.46
CA GLY A 39 2.92 -16.07 6.81
C GLY A 39 3.16 -17.10 5.71
N LEU A 40 3.20 -16.65 4.46
CA LEU A 40 3.48 -17.51 3.30
C LEU A 40 4.96 -17.55 2.92
N GLY A 41 5.81 -16.87 3.67
CA GLY A 41 7.24 -16.82 3.39
C GLY A 41 7.61 -15.90 2.23
N LEU A 42 6.72 -14.99 1.84
CA LEU A 42 6.97 -14.04 0.76
C LEU A 42 7.48 -12.72 1.30
N GLY A 43 8.26 -12.02 0.48
CA GLY A 43 8.60 -10.64 0.74
C GLY A 43 7.49 -9.71 0.28
N SER A 44 7.32 -8.59 0.94
CA SER A 44 6.38 -7.57 0.52
C SER A 44 6.96 -6.18 0.74
N LEU A 45 6.46 -5.22 -0.02
CA LEU A 45 6.86 -3.82 0.09
C LEU A 45 5.63 -2.95 -0.12
N ILE A 46 5.25 -2.21 0.92
CA ILE A 46 4.16 -1.24 0.81
C ILE A 46 4.72 0.02 0.15
N ILE A 47 4.05 0.47 -0.91
CA ILE A 47 4.56 1.54 -1.77
C ILE A 47 3.62 2.74 -1.70
N GLY A 48 4.08 3.80 -1.03
CA GLY A 48 3.34 5.06 -0.96
C GLY A 48 3.93 6.17 -1.83
N CYS A 49 5.14 5.99 -2.35
CA CYS A 49 5.88 7.06 -3.01
C CYS A 49 5.25 7.57 -4.30
N ILE A 50 4.33 6.84 -4.90
CA ILE A 50 3.65 7.26 -6.13
C ILE A 50 2.31 7.96 -5.87
N LEU A 51 1.94 8.15 -4.62
CA LEU A 51 0.65 8.75 -4.27
C LEU A 51 0.47 10.13 -4.92
N ASP A 52 1.49 10.97 -4.83
CA ASP A 52 1.40 12.32 -5.40
C ASP A 52 1.22 12.29 -6.92
N ALA A 53 1.91 11.39 -7.60
CA ALA A 53 1.76 11.24 -9.04
C ALA A 53 0.34 10.75 -9.39
N MET A 54 -0.19 9.82 -8.62
CA MET A 54 -1.51 9.25 -8.86
C MET A 54 -2.66 10.21 -8.56
N GLN A 55 -2.43 11.21 -7.70
CA GLN A 55 -3.42 12.20 -7.34
C GLN A 55 -3.15 13.58 -7.94
N GLY A 56 -2.13 13.70 -8.78
CA GLY A 56 -1.77 14.94 -9.44
C GLY A 56 -2.56 15.20 -10.72
N GLU A 57 -1.92 15.90 -11.66
CA GLU A 57 -2.56 16.31 -12.91
C GLU A 57 -3.10 15.15 -13.75
N LYS A 58 -2.48 13.99 -13.66
CA LYS A 58 -2.86 12.81 -14.43
C LYS A 58 -3.75 11.84 -13.66
N LYS A 59 -4.40 12.30 -12.61
CA LYS A 59 -5.26 11.45 -11.78
C LYS A 59 -6.31 10.70 -12.62
N ALA A 60 -7.02 11.43 -13.49
CA ALA A 60 -8.05 10.82 -14.33
C ALA A 60 -7.46 9.81 -15.31
N TYR A 61 -6.28 10.09 -15.87
CA TYR A 61 -5.59 9.17 -16.77
C TYR A 61 -5.26 7.86 -16.04
N PHE A 62 -4.69 7.93 -14.85
CA PHE A 62 -4.33 6.73 -14.12
C PHE A 62 -5.56 5.95 -13.66
N ALA A 63 -6.62 6.63 -13.24
CA ALA A 63 -7.86 5.96 -12.86
C ALA A 63 -8.43 5.16 -14.02
N ALA A 64 -8.40 5.73 -15.23
CA ALA A 64 -8.88 5.03 -16.42
C ALA A 64 -7.94 3.88 -16.81
N ALA A 65 -6.63 4.10 -16.78
CA ALA A 65 -5.65 3.08 -17.14
C ALA A 65 -5.67 1.88 -16.19
N LEU A 66 -5.95 2.10 -14.91
CA LEU A 66 -6.02 1.06 -13.89
C LEU A 66 -7.46 0.55 -13.67
N ASP A 67 -8.40 1.07 -14.46
CA ASP A 67 -9.80 0.64 -14.42
C ASP A 67 -10.45 0.83 -13.05
N PHE A 68 -10.18 1.95 -12.40
CA PHE A 68 -10.84 2.26 -11.13
C PHE A 68 -12.32 2.53 -11.36
N PRO A 69 -13.20 2.10 -10.45
CA PRO A 69 -14.60 2.52 -10.50
C PRO A 69 -14.74 4.05 -10.44
N THR A 70 -15.88 4.56 -10.89
CA THR A 70 -16.16 5.99 -10.84
C THR A 70 -15.98 6.51 -9.40
N ASP A 71 -15.34 7.65 -9.27
CA ASP A 71 -15.05 8.32 -7.99
C ASP A 71 -14.06 7.59 -7.08
N TYR A 72 -13.48 6.48 -7.54
CA TYR A 72 -12.41 5.83 -6.79
C TYR A 72 -11.07 6.47 -7.13
N GLU A 73 -10.19 6.51 -6.15
CA GLU A 73 -8.84 7.03 -6.31
C GLU A 73 -7.82 6.09 -5.68
N TYR A 74 -6.59 6.19 -6.16
CA TYR A 74 -5.47 5.45 -5.61
C TYR A 74 -5.29 5.77 -4.13
N LYS A 75 -5.04 4.75 -3.34
CA LYS A 75 -4.70 4.92 -1.91
C LYS A 75 -3.30 4.43 -1.61
N ILE A 76 -3.00 3.18 -1.92
CA ILE A 76 -1.69 2.58 -1.64
C ILE A 76 -1.49 1.37 -2.51
N ALA A 77 -0.26 0.93 -2.66
CA ALA A 77 0.06 -0.32 -3.35
C ALA A 77 0.96 -1.19 -2.49
N ILE A 78 0.97 -2.47 -2.78
CA ILE A 78 1.88 -3.42 -2.17
C ILE A 78 2.43 -4.34 -3.23
N ALA A 79 3.73 -4.54 -3.23
CA ALA A 79 4.42 -5.45 -4.14
C ALA A 79 4.81 -6.71 -3.40
N PHE A 80 4.70 -7.85 -4.07
CA PHE A 80 5.05 -9.16 -3.51
C PHE A 80 6.11 -9.83 -4.36
N GLY A 81 6.97 -10.59 -3.71
CA GLY A 81 7.98 -11.38 -4.38
C GLY A 81 8.71 -12.28 -3.40
N HIS A 82 9.67 -13.05 -3.92
CA HIS A 82 10.53 -13.83 -3.04
C HIS A 82 11.51 -12.93 -2.31
N LYS A 83 11.76 -13.22 -1.05
CA LYS A 83 12.69 -12.43 -0.24
C LYS A 83 14.10 -12.54 -0.81
N ALA A 84 14.72 -11.39 -1.08
CA ALA A 84 16.12 -11.32 -1.49
C ALA A 84 17.03 -11.02 -0.29
N VAL A 85 16.49 -10.33 0.72
CA VAL A 85 17.22 -9.94 1.92
C VAL A 85 16.33 -10.11 3.14
N THR A 86 16.95 -10.26 4.31
CA THR A 86 16.22 -10.27 5.59
C THR A 86 16.59 -9.01 6.34
N LYS A 87 15.57 -8.32 6.83
CA LYS A 87 15.76 -7.10 7.64
C LYS A 87 15.40 -7.38 9.09
N GLU A 88 16.14 -6.73 9.99
CA GLU A 88 15.77 -6.75 11.40
C GLU A 88 14.46 -6.01 11.60
N PRO A 89 13.61 -6.48 12.53
CA PRO A 89 12.39 -5.75 12.87
C PRO A 89 12.71 -4.35 13.39
N HIS A 90 11.82 -3.40 13.11
CA HIS A 90 11.92 -2.09 13.70
C HIS A 90 11.69 -2.17 15.22
N THR A 91 12.43 -1.35 15.95
CA THR A 91 12.20 -1.23 17.39
C THR A 91 11.20 -0.11 17.67
N TYR A 92 10.53 -0.21 18.79
CA TYR A 92 9.63 0.85 19.23
C TYR A 92 9.76 1.01 20.76
N ASP A 93 9.40 2.19 21.23
CA ASP A 93 9.37 2.48 22.66
C ASP A 93 7.90 2.52 23.12
N ALA A 94 7.46 1.48 23.79
CA ALA A 94 6.08 1.36 24.23
C ALA A 94 5.69 2.45 25.23
N ASP A 95 6.64 2.94 26.03
CA ASP A 95 6.37 4.01 26.99
C ASP A 95 6.02 5.33 26.30
N VAL A 96 6.54 5.55 25.09
CA VAL A 96 6.32 6.78 24.30
C VAL A 96 5.20 6.59 23.30
N GLN A 97 5.17 5.43 22.61
CA GLN A 97 4.34 5.21 21.44
C GLN A 97 3.01 4.51 21.75
N VAL A 98 2.86 3.91 22.93
CA VAL A 98 1.65 3.18 23.32
C VAL A 98 1.14 3.73 24.63
N THR A 99 -0.17 4.03 24.68
CA THR A 99 -0.84 4.47 25.88
C THR A 99 -1.87 3.41 26.27
N TYR A 100 -1.81 2.94 27.52
CA TYR A 100 -2.77 1.98 28.05
C TYR A 100 -3.81 2.73 28.88
N LEU A 101 -5.06 2.48 28.59
CA LEU A 101 -6.19 3.12 29.28
C LEU A 101 -6.70 2.30 30.46
#